data_aa9759358a3120ddb951c5e4d7e162b9
#
_entry.id   aa9759358a3120ddb951c5e4d7e162b9
#
_cell.length_a   1.000
_cell.length_b   1.000
_cell.length_c   1.000
_cell.angle_alpha   90.00
_cell.angle_beta   90.00
_cell.angle_gamma   90.00
#
_symmetry.space_group_name_H-M   'P 1'
#
loop_
_entity.id
_entity.type
_entity.pdbx_description
1 polymer ?
#
loop_
_entity_poly.entity_id
_entity_poly.type
_entity_poly.pdbx_seq_one_letter_code
_entity_poly.pdbx_strand_id
1 'polypeptide(L)'
;PAGYTAAEKAAAGGLSTVLFEKNALGGVCLNEGCVPTKTLLYSAKVYDTIKHAPKYAVSAENPAFDFPKIIARKNKVVKKLTAGIRMKMKENGVEVVGGEAEIKGRAADGTISIASGEAVYEAANLLICTGSETVIPPIPGLSETEYWTSREALLSKELPASLVIIGGGVIGMEFASFFNSMGTVSYTHLRAHETLR
;
A
#
# COMPACT_ATOMS: atom_id res chain seq x y z
N PRO A 1 2.82 3.62 7.65
CA PRO A 1 2.63 5.08 7.90
C PRO A 1 3.04 5.54 9.27
N ALA A 2 2.87 4.72 10.31
CA ALA A 2 3.14 5.12 11.71
C ALA A 2 4.56 5.64 11.90
N GLY A 3 5.57 4.97 11.35
CA GLY A 3 6.98 5.34 11.54
C GLY A 3 7.31 6.74 11.03
N TYR A 4 7.02 7.05 9.77
CA TYR A 4 7.34 8.37 9.24
C TYR A 4 6.52 9.50 9.88
N THR A 5 5.26 9.21 10.24
CA THR A 5 4.42 10.20 10.95
C THR A 5 4.94 10.48 12.36
N ALA A 6 5.36 9.44 13.07
CA ALA A 6 5.97 9.57 14.39
C ALA A 6 7.31 10.32 14.33
N ALA A 7 8.16 9.97 13.33
CA ALA A 7 9.44 10.64 13.13
C ALA A 7 9.28 12.14 12.84
N GLU A 8 8.33 12.52 11.96
CA GLU A 8 8.00 13.93 11.70
C GLU A 8 7.60 14.66 12.99
N LYS A 9 6.73 14.05 13.80
CA LYS A 9 6.24 14.65 15.04
C LYS A 9 7.31 14.75 16.12
N ALA A 10 8.14 13.70 16.25
CA ALA A 10 9.25 13.70 17.22
C ALA A 10 10.27 14.79 16.90
N ALA A 11 10.68 14.90 15.64
CA ALA A 11 11.64 15.90 15.19
C ALA A 11 11.06 17.32 15.29
N ALA A 12 9.80 17.53 14.89
CA ALA A 12 9.11 18.83 15.08
C ALA A 12 8.98 19.21 16.56
N GLY A 13 8.95 18.22 17.48
CA GLY A 13 9.01 18.41 18.93
C GLY A 13 10.41 18.65 19.50
N GLY A 14 11.44 18.74 18.65
CA GLY A 14 12.82 19.03 19.05
C GLY A 14 13.67 17.80 19.39
N LEU A 15 13.18 16.57 19.10
CA LEU A 15 13.97 15.36 19.33
C LEU A 15 14.88 15.07 18.13
N SER A 16 16.14 14.69 18.41
CA SER A 16 17.00 14.06 17.41
C SER A 16 16.39 12.73 16.99
N THR A 17 16.11 12.55 15.70
CA THR A 17 15.29 11.43 15.22
C THR A 17 15.93 10.76 14.03
N VAL A 18 16.07 9.44 14.11
CA VAL A 18 16.50 8.56 13.01
C VAL A 18 15.33 7.65 12.62
N LEU A 19 15.09 7.52 11.34
CA LEU A 19 14.07 6.63 10.77
C LEU A 19 14.73 5.56 9.88
N PHE A 20 14.63 4.30 10.26
CA PHE A 20 15.08 3.18 9.43
C PHE A 20 13.94 2.70 8.54
N GLU A 21 14.19 2.59 7.24
CA GLU A 21 13.22 2.10 6.26
C GLU A 21 13.90 1.18 5.24
N LYS A 22 13.56 -0.11 5.26
CA LYS A 22 14.21 -1.10 4.40
C LYS A 22 13.72 -1.12 2.96
N ASN A 23 12.51 -0.60 2.70
CA ASN A 23 11.89 -0.63 1.38
C ASN A 23 11.69 0.80 0.84
N ALA A 24 10.52 1.38 1.10
CA ALA A 24 10.16 2.70 0.60
C ALA A 24 9.42 3.53 1.65
N LEU A 25 9.82 4.79 1.81
CA LEU A 25 9.11 5.73 2.65
C LEU A 25 7.61 5.78 2.30
N GLY A 26 6.76 5.80 3.32
CA GLY A 26 5.31 5.83 3.16
C GLY A 26 4.62 4.57 3.64
N GLY A 27 5.37 3.45 3.75
CA GLY A 27 4.86 2.16 4.19
C GLY A 27 3.84 1.55 3.21
N VAL A 28 3.21 0.45 3.62
CA VAL A 28 2.28 -0.32 2.78
C VAL A 28 1.11 0.54 2.28
N CYS A 29 0.47 1.32 3.13
CA CYS A 29 -0.70 2.12 2.75
C CYS A 29 -0.42 3.03 1.55
N LEU A 30 0.71 3.72 1.54
CA LEU A 30 1.03 4.66 0.47
C LEU A 30 1.58 3.96 -0.78
N ASN A 31 2.43 2.95 -0.61
CA ASN A 31 3.12 2.33 -1.75
C ASN A 31 2.33 1.17 -2.38
N GLU A 32 1.69 0.33 -1.56
CA GLU A 32 1.14 -0.98 -1.95
C GLU A 32 -0.27 -1.24 -1.39
N GLY A 33 -0.97 -0.22 -0.90
CA GLY A 33 -2.25 -0.40 -0.21
C GLY A 33 -3.27 0.68 -0.55
N CYS A 34 -3.60 1.51 0.44
CA CYS A 34 -4.71 2.45 0.39
C CYS A 34 -4.64 3.41 -0.80
N VAL A 35 -3.51 4.09 -0.98
CA VAL A 35 -3.36 5.15 -1.99
C VAL A 35 -3.44 4.61 -3.41
N PRO A 36 -2.65 3.60 -3.80
CA PRO A 36 -2.74 3.03 -5.14
C PRO A 36 -4.14 2.44 -5.41
N THR A 37 -4.72 1.69 -4.46
CA THR A 37 -6.05 1.10 -4.62
C THR A 37 -7.12 2.17 -4.80
N LYS A 38 -7.15 3.22 -3.95
CA LYS A 38 -8.13 4.31 -4.10
C LYS A 38 -7.93 5.09 -5.40
N THR A 39 -6.69 5.20 -5.88
CA THR A 39 -6.40 5.84 -7.17
C THR A 39 -6.97 5.04 -8.34
N LEU A 40 -6.91 3.71 -8.29
CA LEU A 40 -7.52 2.81 -9.27
C LEU A 40 -9.05 2.89 -9.20
N LEU A 41 -9.62 2.76 -8.02
CA LEU A 41 -11.08 2.83 -7.78
C LEU A 41 -11.67 4.17 -8.25
N TYR A 42 -10.94 5.27 -8.08
CA TYR A 42 -11.40 6.56 -8.58
C TYR A 42 -11.46 6.60 -10.12
N SER A 43 -10.49 6.00 -10.80
CA SER A 43 -10.53 5.87 -12.27
C SER A 43 -11.70 5.00 -12.72
N ALA A 44 -11.96 3.89 -12.02
CA ALA A 44 -13.12 3.03 -12.25
C ALA A 44 -14.44 3.78 -12.05
N LYS A 45 -14.56 4.52 -10.94
CA LYS A 45 -15.73 5.35 -10.65
C LYS A 45 -16.02 6.37 -11.76
N VAL A 46 -14.98 7.05 -12.26
CA VAL A 46 -15.15 8.00 -13.37
C VAL A 46 -15.68 7.30 -14.62
N TYR A 47 -15.11 6.15 -14.97
CA TYR A 47 -15.54 5.37 -16.12
C TYR A 47 -16.99 4.88 -15.97
N ASP A 48 -17.36 4.33 -14.81
CA ASP A 48 -18.73 3.91 -14.52
C ASP A 48 -19.72 5.08 -14.52
N THR A 49 -19.32 6.23 -14.02
CA THR A 49 -20.15 7.45 -14.08
C THR A 49 -20.46 7.82 -15.52
N ILE A 50 -19.47 7.75 -16.42
CA ILE A 50 -19.66 8.05 -17.85
C ILE A 50 -20.59 7.00 -18.50
N LYS A 51 -20.38 5.71 -18.23
CA LYS A 51 -21.26 4.64 -18.75
C LYS A 51 -22.72 4.81 -18.34
N HIS A 52 -22.95 5.30 -17.12
CA HIS A 52 -24.29 5.49 -16.57
C HIS A 52 -24.85 6.92 -16.74
N ALA A 53 -24.11 7.82 -17.38
CA ALA A 53 -24.52 9.21 -17.59
C ALA A 53 -25.92 9.39 -18.21
N PRO A 54 -26.39 8.52 -19.14
CA PRO A 54 -27.74 8.61 -19.70
C PRO A 54 -28.86 8.57 -18.65
N LYS A 55 -28.66 7.91 -17.50
CA LYS A 55 -29.62 7.91 -16.39
C LYS A 55 -29.88 9.31 -15.80
N TYR A 56 -28.97 10.23 -16.05
CA TYR A 56 -29.02 11.62 -15.58
C TYR A 56 -29.25 12.62 -16.71
N ALA A 57 -29.77 12.15 -17.85
CA ALA A 57 -29.98 12.96 -19.05
C ALA A 57 -28.69 13.62 -19.62
N VAL A 58 -27.53 13.00 -19.35
CA VAL A 58 -26.23 13.40 -19.86
C VAL A 58 -25.78 12.36 -20.89
N SER A 59 -25.42 12.78 -22.09
CA SER A 59 -24.93 11.89 -23.14
C SER A 59 -23.41 11.84 -23.12
N ALA A 60 -22.86 10.64 -23.31
CA ALA A 60 -21.45 10.41 -23.55
C ALA A 60 -21.33 9.33 -24.63
N GLU A 61 -20.63 9.65 -25.70
CA GLU A 61 -20.44 8.73 -26.83
C GLU A 61 -19.18 7.88 -26.62
N ASN A 62 -19.32 6.58 -26.86
CA ASN A 62 -18.22 5.60 -26.89
C ASN A 62 -17.24 5.71 -25.70
N PRO A 63 -17.69 5.62 -24.45
CA PRO A 63 -16.80 5.70 -23.31
C PRO A 63 -15.75 4.58 -23.37
N ALA A 64 -14.48 4.95 -23.31
CA ALA A 64 -13.35 4.03 -23.35
C ALA A 64 -12.35 4.36 -22.25
N PHE A 65 -11.51 3.39 -21.92
CA PHE A 65 -10.39 3.58 -21.00
C PHE A 65 -9.10 2.98 -21.57
N ASP A 66 -7.99 3.44 -21.07
CA ASP A 66 -6.65 2.94 -21.38
C ASP A 66 -6.04 2.40 -20.07
N PHE A 67 -6.04 1.07 -19.91
CA PHE A 67 -5.61 0.42 -18.68
C PHE A 67 -4.15 0.76 -18.33
N PRO A 68 -3.17 0.69 -19.26
CA PRO A 68 -1.81 1.13 -19.00
C PRO A 68 -1.71 2.57 -18.47
N LYS A 69 -2.50 3.50 -18.99
CA LYS A 69 -2.52 4.88 -18.49
C LYS A 69 -3.15 5.01 -17.10
N ILE A 70 -4.13 4.19 -16.77
CA ILE A 70 -4.68 4.11 -15.40
C ILE A 70 -3.58 3.68 -14.42
N ILE A 71 -2.82 2.64 -14.77
CA ILE A 71 -1.69 2.17 -13.96
C ILE A 71 -0.59 3.24 -13.85
N ALA A 72 -0.24 3.89 -14.95
CA ALA A 72 0.75 4.98 -14.95
C ALA A 72 0.31 6.15 -14.06
N ARG A 73 -0.98 6.54 -14.10
CA ARG A 73 -1.57 7.55 -13.21
C ARG A 73 -1.41 7.15 -11.73
N LYS A 74 -1.75 5.91 -11.39
CA LYS A 74 -1.57 5.36 -10.03
C LYS A 74 -0.12 5.49 -9.57
N ASN A 75 0.82 5.07 -10.40
CA ASN A 75 2.25 5.15 -10.09
C ASN A 75 2.73 6.60 -9.88
N LYS A 76 2.23 7.53 -10.71
CA LYS A 76 2.55 8.97 -10.56
C LYS A 76 2.05 9.54 -9.24
N VAL A 77 0.85 9.15 -8.79
CA VAL A 77 0.29 9.58 -7.50
C VAL A 77 1.16 9.08 -6.34
N VAL A 78 1.48 7.79 -6.33
CA VAL A 78 2.35 7.18 -5.30
C VAL A 78 3.70 7.89 -5.26
N LYS A 79 4.37 8.04 -6.41
CA LYS A 79 5.67 8.72 -6.51
C LYS A 79 5.64 10.15 -5.97
N LYS A 80 4.59 10.92 -6.30
CA LYS A 80 4.41 12.30 -5.81
C LYS A 80 4.30 12.35 -4.29
N LEU A 81 3.50 11.47 -3.70
CA LEU A 81 3.27 11.45 -2.25
C LEU A 81 4.51 10.95 -1.48
N THR A 82 5.20 9.93 -2.00
CA THR A 82 6.47 9.46 -1.41
C THR A 82 7.54 10.55 -1.43
N ALA A 83 7.64 11.31 -2.53
CA ALA A 83 8.55 12.46 -2.61
C ALA A 83 8.19 13.54 -1.56
N GLY A 84 6.89 13.79 -1.34
CA GLY A 84 6.43 14.72 -0.30
C GLY A 84 6.83 14.28 1.11
N ILE A 85 6.73 12.98 1.42
CA ILE A 85 7.20 12.46 2.72
C ILE A 85 8.70 12.65 2.87
N ARG A 86 9.48 12.32 1.83
CA ARG A 86 10.94 12.51 1.86
C ARG A 86 11.33 13.97 2.12
N MET A 87 10.63 14.89 1.49
CA MET A 87 10.84 16.33 1.71
C MET A 87 10.54 16.71 3.16
N LYS A 88 9.41 16.26 3.71
CA LYS A 88 9.05 16.51 5.12
C LYS A 88 10.08 15.94 6.11
N MET A 89 10.61 14.74 5.88
CA MET A 89 11.68 14.18 6.71
C MET A 89 12.90 15.11 6.70
N LYS A 90 13.31 15.56 5.52
CA LYS A 90 14.45 16.49 5.35
C LYS A 90 14.19 17.83 6.02
N GLU A 91 13.03 18.45 5.84
CA GLU A 91 12.65 19.75 6.42
C GLU A 91 12.63 19.71 7.96
N ASN A 92 12.23 18.59 8.55
CA ASN A 92 12.22 18.40 10.00
C ASN A 92 13.56 17.85 10.55
N GLY A 93 14.59 17.69 9.72
CA GLY A 93 15.89 17.19 10.17
C GLY A 93 15.90 15.72 10.60
N VAL A 94 14.94 14.91 10.12
CA VAL A 94 14.93 13.47 10.36
C VAL A 94 15.99 12.81 9.51
N GLU A 95 16.91 12.08 10.12
CA GLU A 95 17.83 11.20 9.41
C GLU A 95 17.09 9.96 8.92
N VAL A 96 17.08 9.72 7.62
CA VAL A 96 16.46 8.54 7.03
C VAL A 96 17.55 7.57 6.58
N VAL A 97 17.63 6.43 7.25
CA VAL A 97 18.58 5.35 6.96
C VAL A 97 17.88 4.27 6.14
N GLY A 98 18.37 4.04 4.91
CA GLY A 98 17.87 2.98 4.04
C GLY A 98 18.49 1.63 4.42
N GLY A 99 17.65 0.63 4.66
CA GLY A 99 18.11 -0.73 4.99
C GLY A 99 17.41 -1.32 6.21
N GLU A 100 17.74 -2.57 6.50
CA GLU A 100 17.25 -3.25 7.68
C GLU A 100 17.91 -2.71 8.94
N ALA A 101 17.15 -2.69 10.02
CA ALA A 101 17.63 -2.34 11.34
C ALA A 101 17.46 -3.53 12.29
N GLU A 102 18.48 -3.78 13.10
CA GLU A 102 18.50 -4.85 14.09
C GLU A 102 18.70 -4.26 15.49
N ILE A 103 17.82 -4.60 16.42
CA ILE A 103 17.96 -4.21 17.83
C ILE A 103 19.03 -5.10 18.46
N LYS A 104 20.16 -4.50 18.87
CA LYS A 104 21.28 -5.23 19.49
C LYS A 104 21.11 -5.44 20.98
N GLY A 105 20.39 -4.55 21.65
CA GLY A 105 20.13 -4.67 23.08
C GLY A 105 19.88 -3.33 23.76
N ARG A 106 19.78 -3.40 25.09
CA ARG A 106 19.64 -2.24 25.96
C ARG A 106 20.73 -2.27 27.02
N ALA A 107 21.43 -1.17 27.14
CA ALA A 107 22.48 -1.02 28.18
C ALA A 107 21.86 -0.77 29.57
N ALA A 108 22.68 -0.87 30.62
CA ALA A 108 22.25 -0.68 32.02
C ALA A 108 21.73 0.74 32.29
N ASP A 109 22.19 1.74 31.56
CA ASP A 109 21.74 3.13 31.62
C ASP A 109 20.43 3.38 30.87
N GLY A 110 19.89 2.34 30.20
CA GLY A 110 18.66 2.41 29.42
C GLY A 110 18.85 2.73 27.93
N THR A 111 20.07 3.01 27.48
CA THR A 111 20.40 3.27 26.07
C THR A 111 20.13 2.04 25.20
N ILE A 112 19.46 2.23 24.08
CA ILE A 112 19.12 1.16 23.13
C ILE A 112 20.06 1.24 21.94
N SER A 113 20.72 0.13 21.63
CA SER A 113 21.64 0.00 20.50
C SER A 113 20.92 -0.65 19.29
N ILE A 114 21.01 0.00 18.13
CA ILE A 114 20.41 -0.42 16.87
C ILE A 114 21.50 -0.45 15.80
N ALA A 115 21.65 -1.57 15.10
CA ALA A 115 22.56 -1.68 13.96
C ALA A 115 21.80 -1.59 12.64
N SER A 116 22.41 -0.93 11.64
CA SER A 116 21.97 -0.96 10.25
C SER A 116 23.18 -1.00 9.33
N GLY A 117 23.37 -2.12 8.65
CA GLY A 117 24.64 -2.42 7.96
C GLY A 117 25.80 -2.43 8.94
N GLU A 118 26.86 -1.67 8.67
CA GLU A 118 28.04 -1.52 9.54
C GLU A 118 27.88 -0.43 10.61
N ALA A 119 26.83 0.40 10.49
CA ALA A 119 26.61 1.51 11.43
C ALA A 119 25.84 1.06 12.67
N VAL A 120 26.20 1.62 13.82
CA VAL A 120 25.51 1.43 15.08
C VAL A 120 24.99 2.78 15.57
N TYR A 121 23.74 2.80 15.98
CA TYR A 121 23.02 3.95 16.50
C TYR A 121 22.63 3.70 17.94
N GLU A 122 22.69 4.74 18.77
CA GLU A 122 22.26 4.71 20.14
C GLU A 122 21.09 5.66 20.36
N ALA A 123 20.07 5.20 21.06
CA ALA A 123 18.86 5.96 21.31
C ALA A 123 18.31 5.77 22.72
N ALA A 124 17.77 6.83 23.30
CA ALA A 124 17.05 6.75 24.57
C ALA A 124 15.67 6.09 24.41
N ASN A 125 15.03 6.26 23.23
CA ASN A 125 13.71 5.73 22.94
C ASN A 125 13.69 5.04 21.59
N LEU A 126 12.96 3.94 21.50
CA LEU A 126 12.74 3.18 20.27
C LEU A 126 11.25 3.00 20.03
N LEU A 127 10.80 3.35 18.83
CA LEU A 127 9.44 3.10 18.37
C LEU A 127 9.47 2.04 17.25
N ILE A 128 8.82 0.91 17.47
CA ILE A 128 8.73 -0.19 16.51
C ILE A 128 7.50 0.02 15.62
N CYS A 129 7.72 0.32 14.34
CA CYS A 129 6.69 0.57 13.34
C CYS A 129 6.89 -0.28 12.09
N THR A 130 7.25 -1.55 12.25
CA THR A 130 7.65 -2.47 11.17
C THR A 130 6.50 -2.89 10.25
N GLY A 131 5.24 -2.56 10.61
CA GLY A 131 4.07 -2.84 9.78
C GLY A 131 3.62 -4.29 9.82
N SER A 132 3.07 -4.77 8.72
CA SER A 132 2.55 -6.13 8.57
C SER A 132 2.79 -6.65 7.16
N GLU A 133 2.85 -7.97 7.01
CA GLU A 133 2.97 -8.66 5.74
C GLU A 133 1.67 -9.39 5.39
N THR A 134 1.48 -9.66 4.09
CA THR A 134 0.35 -10.48 3.63
C THR A 134 0.55 -11.93 4.07
N VAL A 135 -0.41 -12.47 4.78
CA VAL A 135 -0.45 -13.88 5.13
C VAL A 135 -1.04 -14.67 3.97
N ILE A 136 -0.32 -15.66 3.50
CA ILE A 136 -0.82 -16.61 2.50
C ILE A 136 -1.50 -17.76 3.25
N PRO A 137 -2.81 -17.97 3.06
CA PRO A 137 -3.51 -19.04 3.75
C PRO A 137 -3.05 -20.41 3.24
N PRO A 138 -2.98 -21.45 4.11
CA PRO A 138 -2.55 -22.78 3.73
C PRO A 138 -3.68 -23.55 3.00
N ILE A 139 -4.00 -23.11 1.78
CA ILE A 139 -5.00 -23.74 0.93
C ILE A 139 -4.30 -24.80 0.07
N PRO A 140 -4.74 -26.08 0.09
CA PRO A 140 -4.17 -27.11 -0.75
C PRO A 140 -4.18 -26.70 -2.23
N GLY A 141 -3.04 -26.88 -2.91
CA GLY A 141 -2.85 -26.51 -4.32
C GLY A 141 -2.57 -25.03 -4.58
N LEU A 142 -2.70 -24.13 -3.60
CA LEU A 142 -2.44 -22.71 -3.84
C LEU A 142 -0.97 -22.45 -4.23
N SER A 143 -0.02 -23.13 -3.59
CA SER A 143 1.41 -22.99 -3.89
C SER A 143 1.81 -23.54 -5.27
N GLU A 144 0.93 -24.32 -5.90
CA GLU A 144 1.15 -24.91 -7.23
C GLU A 144 0.51 -24.08 -8.35
N THR A 145 -0.13 -22.95 -7.99
CA THR A 145 -0.81 -22.05 -8.93
C THR A 145 -0.15 -20.69 -8.95
N GLU A 146 -0.22 -20.01 -10.08
CA GLU A 146 0.08 -18.59 -10.15
C GLU A 146 -1.07 -17.81 -9.49
N TYR A 147 -0.79 -17.17 -8.35
CA TYR A 147 -1.77 -16.33 -7.67
C TYR A 147 -1.21 -14.92 -7.43
N TRP A 148 -2.10 -14.00 -7.26
CA TRP A 148 -1.81 -12.64 -6.88
C TRP A 148 -2.18 -12.38 -5.43
N THR A 149 -1.34 -11.66 -4.71
CA THR A 149 -1.78 -10.90 -3.55
C THR A 149 -2.25 -9.51 -4.00
N SER A 150 -2.62 -8.67 -3.05
CA SER A 150 -2.95 -7.27 -3.35
C SER A 150 -1.77 -6.50 -4.00
N ARG A 151 -0.54 -6.92 -3.77
CA ARG A 151 0.66 -6.30 -4.37
C ARG A 151 0.74 -6.58 -5.86
N GLU A 152 0.63 -7.84 -6.26
CA GLU A 152 0.66 -8.24 -7.67
C GLU A 152 -0.54 -7.65 -8.42
N ALA A 153 -1.71 -7.61 -7.80
CA ALA A 153 -2.89 -6.99 -8.40
C ALA A 153 -2.69 -5.49 -8.72
N LEU A 154 -1.96 -4.77 -7.86
CA LEU A 154 -1.59 -3.37 -8.10
C LEU A 154 -0.51 -3.20 -9.17
N LEU A 155 0.27 -4.24 -9.45
CA LEU A 155 1.36 -4.22 -10.43
C LEU A 155 0.95 -4.81 -11.79
N SER A 156 -0.28 -5.31 -11.92
CA SER A 156 -0.76 -5.89 -13.17
C SER A 156 -0.60 -4.93 -14.34
N LYS A 157 -0.04 -5.42 -15.44
CA LYS A 157 0.16 -4.65 -16.67
C LYS A 157 -1.00 -4.79 -17.64
N GLU A 158 -1.78 -5.84 -17.48
CA GLU A 158 -2.89 -6.22 -18.34
C GLU A 158 -4.14 -6.47 -17.51
N LEU A 159 -5.29 -6.25 -18.12
CA LEU A 159 -6.57 -6.53 -17.52
C LEU A 159 -6.87 -8.02 -17.70
N PRO A 160 -7.03 -8.81 -16.63
CA PRO A 160 -7.40 -10.22 -16.76
C PRO A 160 -8.83 -10.36 -17.28
N ALA A 161 -9.07 -11.37 -18.12
CA ALA A 161 -10.41 -11.67 -18.63
C ALA A 161 -11.35 -12.12 -17.49
N SER A 162 -10.82 -12.88 -16.55
CA SER A 162 -11.54 -13.33 -15.35
C SER A 162 -10.63 -13.35 -14.13
N LEU A 163 -11.23 -13.24 -12.96
CA LEU A 163 -10.51 -13.22 -11.68
C LEU A 163 -11.33 -13.96 -10.63
N VAL A 164 -10.71 -14.88 -9.91
CA VAL A 164 -11.26 -15.49 -8.71
C VAL A 164 -10.60 -14.84 -7.49
N ILE A 165 -11.40 -14.33 -6.57
CA ILE A 165 -10.91 -13.68 -5.35
C ILE A 165 -11.25 -14.55 -4.15
N ILE A 166 -10.22 -14.97 -3.42
CA ILE A 166 -10.37 -15.74 -2.19
C ILE A 166 -10.35 -14.78 -1.00
N GLY A 167 -11.49 -14.65 -0.35
CA GLY A 167 -11.71 -13.76 0.79
C GLY A 167 -12.54 -12.53 0.45
N GLY A 168 -13.54 -12.24 1.28
CA GLY A 168 -14.47 -11.11 1.15
C GLY A 168 -14.12 -9.91 2.05
N GLY A 169 -12.85 -9.81 2.48
CA GLY A 169 -12.37 -8.65 3.22
C GLY A 169 -12.33 -7.39 2.34
N VAL A 170 -12.13 -6.24 2.97
CA VAL A 170 -12.19 -4.92 2.29
C VAL A 170 -11.29 -4.86 1.06
N ILE A 171 -10.09 -5.41 1.13
CA ILE A 171 -9.12 -5.41 0.00
C ILE A 171 -9.67 -6.22 -1.17
N GLY A 172 -10.16 -7.44 -0.92
CA GLY A 172 -10.73 -8.29 -1.96
C GLY A 172 -11.94 -7.64 -2.63
N MET A 173 -12.82 -7.02 -1.85
CA MET A 173 -14.01 -6.32 -2.37
C MET A 173 -13.64 -5.07 -3.19
N GLU A 174 -12.60 -4.34 -2.81
CA GLU A 174 -12.10 -3.19 -3.56
C GLU A 174 -11.54 -3.62 -4.93
N PHE A 175 -10.76 -4.70 -4.97
CA PHE A 175 -10.27 -5.25 -6.24
C PHE A 175 -11.39 -5.85 -7.08
N ALA A 176 -12.33 -6.56 -6.47
CA ALA A 176 -13.52 -7.04 -7.19
C ALA A 176 -14.27 -5.89 -7.86
N SER A 177 -14.51 -4.80 -7.13
CA SER A 177 -15.16 -3.60 -7.67
C SER A 177 -14.35 -2.98 -8.82
N PHE A 178 -13.04 -2.79 -8.63
CA PHE A 178 -12.18 -2.20 -9.65
C PHE A 178 -12.17 -3.02 -10.94
N PHE A 179 -11.84 -4.29 -10.83
CA PHE A 179 -11.71 -5.16 -12.01
C PHE A 179 -13.05 -5.39 -12.71
N ASN A 180 -14.15 -5.51 -11.96
CA ASN A 180 -15.48 -5.62 -12.54
C ASN A 180 -15.86 -4.35 -13.32
N SER A 181 -15.62 -3.16 -12.80
CA SER A 181 -15.86 -1.90 -13.50
C SER A 181 -15.05 -1.78 -14.79
N MET A 182 -13.86 -2.37 -14.82
CA MET A 182 -12.98 -2.43 -16.00
C MET A 182 -13.36 -3.54 -16.98
N GLY A 183 -14.36 -4.38 -16.68
CA GLY A 183 -14.85 -5.43 -17.58
C GLY A 183 -14.32 -6.84 -17.31
N THR A 184 -13.54 -7.03 -16.25
CA THR A 184 -13.14 -8.37 -15.81
C THR A 184 -14.32 -9.11 -15.19
N VAL A 185 -14.51 -10.36 -15.54
CA VAL A 185 -15.47 -11.23 -14.83
C VAL A 185 -14.88 -11.65 -13.50
N SER A 186 -15.47 -11.18 -12.40
CA SER A 186 -14.95 -11.40 -11.05
C SER A 186 -15.83 -12.35 -10.26
N TYR A 187 -15.24 -13.40 -9.71
CA TYR A 187 -15.87 -14.35 -8.80
C TYR A 187 -15.23 -14.20 -7.41
N THR A 188 -16.02 -13.82 -6.40
CA THR A 188 -15.55 -13.72 -5.03
C THR A 188 -16.00 -14.92 -4.23
N HIS A 189 -15.05 -15.68 -3.66
CA HIS A 189 -15.30 -16.81 -2.78
C HIS A 189 -15.12 -16.38 -1.33
N LEU A 190 -16.19 -16.50 -0.53
CA LEU A 190 -16.20 -16.20 0.90
C LEU A 190 -16.12 -17.50 1.71
N ARG A 191 -15.31 -17.52 2.77
CA ARG A 191 -15.42 -18.59 3.78
C ARG A 191 -16.75 -18.45 4.54
N ALA A 192 -17.41 -19.58 4.83
CA ALA A 192 -18.69 -19.61 5.52
C ALA A 192 -18.72 -18.89 6.90
N HIS A 193 -17.56 -18.75 7.55
CA HIS A 193 -17.43 -18.05 8.84
C HIS A 193 -17.21 -16.54 8.75
N GLU A 194 -16.95 -15.99 7.56
CA GLU A 194 -16.74 -14.55 7.37
C GLU A 194 -18.04 -13.76 7.14
N THR A 195 -19.14 -14.49 6.86
CA THR A 195 -20.47 -13.89 6.64
C THR A 195 -21.26 -13.62 7.95
N LEU A 196 -20.71 -14.02 9.10
CA LEU A 196 -21.38 -13.92 10.42
C LEU A 196 -20.67 -12.98 11.40
N ARG A 197 -19.80 -12.08 10.91
CA ARG A 197 -19.17 -11.06 11.75
C ARG A 197 -19.51 -9.65 11.30
#